data_815decf2ac93a0878ec117d92647f404
#
_entry.id   815decf2ac93a0878ec117d92647f404
#
_cell.length_a   1.000
_cell.length_b   1.000
_cell.length_c   1.000
_cell.angle_alpha   90.00
_cell.angle_beta   90.00
_cell.angle_gamma   90.00
#
_symmetry.space_group_name_H-M   'P 1'
#
loop_
_entity.id
_entity.type
_entity.pdbx_description
1 polymer ?
#
loop_
_entity_poly.entity_id
_entity_poly.type
_entity_poly.pdbx_seq_one_letter_code
_entity_poly.pdbx_strand_id
1 'polypeptide(L)'
;MSHPLRHARWAFAVTAVTALLLTAAPAATAQVSGAAAAAPAPAGDVVIAAPATFTHPGVLVSRPQLDFIRGRVNAYAQPWRAAYDQMMASRYASLTRTAKPRAVVECGSYSNPNNGCTDEREDALAAYTLSLAWYITQDSRYATKAIQIMDAWSAVIQDHTNSNAPLQTAWAGSSWPRAAEIIRYTYTGWSSASITRFGNMLRNVYLPEIINGNTYSNGNWELSMMEASIGISVFLEDRTVYDRALAKFRARVPAFLYITSDGAFPKGPAGSTIDTRAEVASYWQGQNTFVDGLSQETCRDFVHTGYGLSAIAHVAETTRHQGQDLYPELQDRLRHALGLHSKYQLGEAIPSWLCGGTLTKGLGPVTEVGFNALNTRMGIAMTNTQRLTEQQRPAGTNNLFVAWETLTHANNPN
;
A
#
# COMPACT_ATOMS: atom_id res chain seq x y z
N MET A 1 50.93 42.84 -21.07
CA MET A 1 51.78 42.05 -22.02
C MET A 1 50.74 41.04 -22.60
N SER A 2 50.07 41.39 -23.68
CA SER A 2 50.34 41.21 -25.13
C SER A 2 50.24 39.74 -25.55
N HIS A 3 49.07 39.34 -26.05
CA HIS A 3 48.64 38.65 -27.29
C HIS A 3 49.56 37.54 -27.92
N PRO A 4 49.09 36.66 -28.87
CA PRO A 4 47.86 36.72 -29.68
C PRO A 4 47.16 35.37 -30.04
N LEU A 5 45.97 35.54 -30.64
CA LEU A 5 45.12 34.67 -31.43
C LEU A 5 45.79 33.81 -32.53
N ARG A 6 45.24 32.64 -32.84
CA ARG A 6 45.26 32.04 -34.19
C ARG A 6 43.92 31.45 -34.59
N HIS A 7 43.36 32.02 -35.67
CA HIS A 7 42.28 31.51 -36.49
C HIS A 7 42.76 30.41 -37.42
N ALA A 8 41.95 29.37 -37.65
CA ALA A 8 42.09 28.51 -38.83
C ALA A 8 40.70 28.37 -39.48
N ARG A 9 40.59 28.88 -40.69
CA ARG A 9 39.49 28.69 -41.66
C ARG A 9 39.76 27.41 -42.44
N TRP A 10 38.76 26.59 -42.72
CA TRP A 10 38.75 25.63 -43.81
C TRP A 10 37.48 25.74 -44.64
N ALA A 11 37.67 25.56 -45.95
CA ALA A 11 36.83 25.97 -47.06
C ALA A 11 35.79 24.94 -47.42
N PHE A 12 34.78 25.47 -48.13
CA PHE A 12 33.71 24.73 -48.79
C PHE A 12 34.20 23.90 -50.00
N ALA A 13 33.70 22.68 -50.17
CA ALA A 13 33.72 21.95 -51.42
C ALA A 13 32.27 21.71 -51.90
N VAL A 14 31.95 22.27 -53.05
CA VAL A 14 30.69 22.09 -53.81
C VAL A 14 30.92 20.92 -54.76
N THR A 15 30.08 19.91 -54.72
CA THR A 15 30.03 18.84 -55.72
C THR A 15 28.68 18.85 -56.41
N ALA A 16 28.73 19.05 -57.71
CA ALA A 16 27.56 19.04 -58.62
C ALA A 16 27.10 17.60 -58.87
N VAL A 17 25.77 17.37 -58.87
CA VAL A 17 25.16 16.10 -59.28
C VAL A 17 24.33 16.36 -60.51
N THR A 18 24.66 15.64 -61.55
CA THR A 18 24.05 15.61 -62.88
C THR A 18 22.66 14.97 -62.88
N ALA A 19 21.68 15.61 -63.47
CA ALA A 19 20.34 15.10 -63.64
C ALA A 19 20.26 14.11 -64.83
N LEU A 20 19.69 12.92 -64.57
CA LEU A 20 19.26 11.97 -65.62
C LEU A 20 17.74 12.04 -65.72
N LEU A 21 17.27 12.43 -66.94
CA LEU A 21 15.86 12.39 -67.33
C LEU A 21 15.49 10.96 -67.73
N LEU A 22 14.51 10.35 -67.07
CA LEU A 22 13.85 9.13 -67.52
C LEU A 22 12.36 9.40 -67.72
N THR A 23 11.92 9.03 -68.91
CA THR A 23 10.58 9.21 -69.49
C THR A 23 9.51 8.39 -68.79
N ALA A 24 8.37 9.00 -68.49
CA ALA A 24 7.21 8.38 -67.85
C ALA A 24 6.37 7.58 -68.85
N ALA A 25 5.95 6.38 -68.47
CA ALA A 25 4.84 5.64 -69.06
C ALA A 25 3.61 5.74 -68.11
N PRO A 26 2.37 5.75 -68.64
CA PRO A 26 1.19 5.97 -67.80
C PRO A 26 0.83 4.70 -66.99
N ALA A 27 0.70 4.84 -65.70
CA ALA A 27 0.21 3.80 -64.80
C ALA A 27 -1.32 3.85 -64.68
N ALA A 28 -1.93 2.67 -64.83
CA ALA A 28 -3.35 2.45 -64.67
C ALA A 28 -3.75 2.70 -63.18
N THR A 29 -4.80 3.48 -63.00
CA THR A 29 -5.41 3.71 -61.66
C THR A 29 -6.19 2.48 -61.22
N ALA A 30 -5.63 1.71 -60.28
CA ALA A 30 -6.40 0.75 -59.52
C ALA A 30 -7.09 1.47 -58.35
N GLN A 31 -8.40 1.49 -58.35
CA GLN A 31 -9.20 1.93 -57.19
C GLN A 31 -9.02 0.94 -56.06
N VAL A 32 -8.31 1.35 -55.00
CA VAL A 32 -8.28 0.63 -53.75
C VAL A 32 -9.49 1.04 -52.94
N SER A 33 -10.48 0.13 -52.84
CA SER A 33 -11.58 0.26 -51.88
C SER A 33 -10.99 0.27 -50.45
N GLY A 34 -11.02 1.43 -49.83
CA GLY A 34 -10.64 1.57 -48.42
C GLY A 34 -11.62 0.82 -47.52
N ALA A 35 -11.24 -0.36 -47.05
CA ALA A 35 -11.88 -0.95 -45.88
C ALA A 35 -11.49 -0.09 -44.68
N ALA A 36 -12.44 0.62 -44.11
CA ALA A 36 -12.24 1.30 -42.82
C ALA A 36 -11.86 0.25 -41.76
N ALA A 37 -10.67 0.38 -41.23
CA ALA A 37 -10.27 -0.43 -40.09
C ALA A 37 -11.24 -0.13 -38.94
N ALA A 38 -11.96 -1.16 -38.47
CA ALA A 38 -12.80 -1.07 -37.29
C ALA A 38 -11.89 -0.68 -36.10
N ALA A 39 -12.32 0.35 -35.37
CA ALA A 39 -11.65 0.70 -34.11
C ALA A 39 -11.62 -0.53 -33.20
N PRO A 40 -10.51 -0.78 -32.47
CA PRO A 40 -10.47 -1.88 -31.52
C PRO A 40 -11.59 -1.66 -30.48
N ALA A 41 -12.38 -2.71 -30.24
CA ALA A 41 -13.37 -2.72 -29.17
C ALA A 41 -12.67 -2.36 -27.85
N PRO A 42 -13.32 -1.58 -26.94
CA PRO A 42 -12.73 -1.32 -25.64
C PRO A 42 -12.42 -2.65 -24.96
N ALA A 43 -11.20 -2.77 -24.44
CA ALA A 43 -10.79 -3.92 -23.67
C ALA A 43 -11.80 -4.09 -22.53
N GLY A 44 -12.61 -5.14 -22.59
CA GLY A 44 -13.53 -5.46 -21.51
C GLY A 44 -12.71 -5.67 -20.25
N ASP A 45 -13.18 -5.09 -19.14
CA ASP A 45 -12.58 -5.30 -17.82
C ASP A 45 -12.46 -6.80 -17.61
N VAL A 46 -11.22 -7.29 -17.55
CA VAL A 46 -10.94 -8.68 -17.16
C VAL A 46 -11.21 -8.76 -15.67
N VAL A 47 -12.43 -9.09 -15.32
CA VAL A 47 -12.77 -9.43 -13.92
C VAL A 47 -12.07 -10.75 -13.61
N ILE A 48 -10.87 -10.68 -13.01
CA ILE A 48 -10.19 -11.85 -12.49
C ILE A 48 -11.08 -12.39 -11.38
N ALA A 49 -11.73 -13.53 -11.63
CA ALA A 49 -12.56 -14.19 -10.64
C ALA A 49 -11.71 -14.53 -9.40
N ALA A 50 -12.23 -14.18 -8.23
CA ALA A 50 -11.55 -14.52 -6.98
C ALA A 50 -11.42 -16.05 -6.85
N PRO A 51 -10.28 -16.60 -6.36
CA PRO A 51 -10.08 -18.03 -6.22
C PRO A 51 -11.14 -18.65 -5.29
N ALA A 52 -11.50 -19.89 -5.52
CA ALA A 52 -12.54 -20.59 -4.75
C ALA A 52 -12.14 -20.80 -3.27
N THR A 53 -10.84 -20.87 -2.97
CA THR A 53 -10.27 -21.05 -1.63
C THR A 53 -9.21 -19.99 -1.37
N PHE A 54 -9.04 -19.60 -0.11
CA PHE A 54 -7.96 -18.71 0.29
C PHE A 54 -6.62 -19.44 0.43
N THR A 55 -5.51 -18.71 0.26
CA THR A 55 -4.15 -19.18 0.47
C THR A 55 -3.66 -18.73 1.84
N HIS A 56 -3.00 -19.62 2.61
CA HIS A 56 -2.57 -19.36 3.97
C HIS A 56 -1.12 -19.78 4.28
N PRO A 57 -0.37 -19.00 5.07
CA PRO A 57 -0.66 -17.61 5.41
C PRO A 57 -0.68 -16.76 4.15
N GLY A 58 -1.55 -15.75 4.13
CA GLY A 58 -1.76 -14.97 2.92
C GLY A 58 -2.21 -13.52 3.16
N VAL A 59 -2.14 -13.02 4.40
CA VAL A 59 -2.42 -11.61 4.74
C VAL A 59 -1.10 -10.86 4.84
N LEU A 60 -0.84 -9.98 3.91
CA LEU A 60 0.37 -9.16 3.69
C LEU A 60 1.63 -9.98 3.40
N VAL A 61 1.80 -11.13 4.02
CA VAL A 61 2.93 -12.03 3.80
C VAL A 61 2.46 -13.45 3.49
N SER A 62 3.15 -14.12 2.57
CA SER A 62 2.93 -15.51 2.18
C SER A 62 4.03 -16.42 2.74
N ARG A 63 3.79 -17.74 2.71
CA ARG A 63 4.82 -18.71 3.12
C ARG A 63 6.12 -18.57 2.31
N PRO A 64 6.12 -18.46 0.97
CA PRO A 64 7.37 -18.24 0.22
C PRO A 64 8.12 -16.97 0.65
N GLN A 65 7.40 -15.87 0.93
CA GLN A 65 8.04 -14.65 1.45
C GLN A 65 8.65 -14.87 2.83
N LEU A 66 7.95 -15.54 3.73
CA LEU A 66 8.44 -15.85 5.08
C LEU A 66 9.67 -16.78 5.04
N ASP A 67 9.70 -17.77 4.14
CA ASP A 67 10.87 -18.63 3.93
C ASP A 67 12.06 -17.85 3.39
N PHE A 68 11.83 -16.96 2.43
CA PHE A 68 12.87 -16.07 1.88
C PHE A 68 13.52 -15.24 3.00
N ILE A 69 12.72 -14.51 3.79
CA ILE A 69 13.28 -13.66 4.85
C ILE A 69 14.00 -14.46 5.93
N ARG A 70 13.49 -15.62 6.33
CA ARG A 70 14.19 -16.52 7.25
C ARG A 70 15.56 -16.93 6.70
N GLY A 71 15.62 -17.29 5.43
CA GLY A 71 16.88 -17.61 4.76
C GLY A 71 17.86 -16.44 4.75
N ARG A 72 17.37 -15.22 4.44
CA ARG A 72 18.21 -14.00 4.43
C ARG A 72 18.72 -13.62 5.80
N VAL A 73 17.88 -13.67 6.82
CA VAL A 73 18.27 -13.37 8.21
C VAL A 73 19.30 -14.37 8.71
N ASN A 74 19.11 -15.66 8.46
CA ASN A 74 20.05 -16.72 8.85
C ASN A 74 21.39 -16.64 8.11
N ALA A 75 21.38 -16.13 6.88
CA ALA A 75 22.59 -15.85 6.11
C ALA A 75 23.26 -14.50 6.45
N TYR A 76 22.77 -13.77 7.47
CA TYR A 76 23.23 -12.44 7.86
C TYR A 76 23.20 -11.41 6.71
N ALA A 77 22.34 -11.62 5.71
CA ALA A 77 22.25 -10.75 4.54
C ALA A 77 21.56 -9.41 4.87
N GLN A 78 22.10 -8.32 4.27
CA GLN A 78 21.49 -7.00 4.38
C GLN A 78 20.48 -6.77 3.24
N PRO A 79 19.44 -5.97 3.46
CA PRO A 79 19.09 -5.21 4.68
C PRO A 79 18.28 -6.03 5.72
N TRP A 80 17.96 -7.29 5.43
CA TRP A 80 17.07 -8.14 6.25
C TRP A 80 17.62 -8.37 7.67
N ARG A 81 18.94 -8.57 7.80
CA ARG A 81 19.55 -8.78 9.13
C ARG A 81 19.41 -7.54 10.01
N ALA A 82 19.71 -6.36 9.50
CA ALA A 82 19.54 -5.11 10.24
C ALA A 82 18.07 -4.86 10.63
N ALA A 83 17.12 -5.17 9.72
CA ALA A 83 15.70 -5.02 9.98
C ALA A 83 15.20 -6.03 11.04
N TYR A 84 15.69 -7.26 11.00
CA TYR A 84 15.43 -8.27 12.03
C TYR A 84 15.98 -7.85 13.39
N ASP A 85 17.22 -7.39 13.46
CA ASP A 85 17.84 -6.95 14.70
C ASP A 85 17.10 -5.76 15.30
N GLN A 86 16.65 -4.80 14.47
CA GLN A 86 15.80 -3.69 14.90
C GLN A 86 14.46 -4.19 15.46
N MET A 87 13.80 -5.13 14.75
CA MET A 87 12.55 -5.74 15.20
C MET A 87 12.72 -6.42 16.57
N MET A 88 13.76 -7.23 16.73
CA MET A 88 14.03 -7.96 17.97
C MET A 88 14.43 -7.06 19.14
N ALA A 89 15.05 -5.92 18.87
CA ALA A 89 15.37 -4.91 19.88
C ALA A 89 14.15 -4.06 20.30
N SER A 90 13.03 -4.16 19.56
CA SER A 90 11.84 -3.37 19.85
C SER A 90 11.06 -3.89 21.06
N ARG A 91 10.30 -2.99 21.72
CA ARG A 91 9.37 -3.37 22.80
C ARG A 91 8.30 -4.39 22.36
N TYR A 92 8.04 -4.52 21.06
CA TYR A 92 7.04 -5.42 20.49
C TYR A 92 7.50 -6.89 20.48
N ALA A 93 8.81 -7.15 20.46
CA ALA A 93 9.37 -8.51 20.51
C ALA A 93 9.52 -9.08 21.93
N SER A 94 9.11 -8.34 22.95
CA SER A 94 9.32 -8.71 24.36
C SER A 94 8.47 -9.92 24.75
N LEU A 95 9.12 -10.99 25.22
CA LEU A 95 8.47 -12.17 25.81
C LEU A 95 7.82 -11.89 27.19
N THR A 96 8.18 -10.78 27.84
CA THR A 96 7.59 -10.37 29.12
C THR A 96 6.39 -9.42 28.94
N ARG A 97 6.00 -9.11 27.70
CA ARG A 97 4.85 -8.23 27.44
C ARG A 97 3.58 -8.83 28.04
N THR A 98 2.86 -8.01 28.79
CA THR A 98 1.51 -8.31 29.29
C THR A 98 0.50 -7.58 28.43
N ALA A 99 -0.44 -8.30 27.82
CA ALA A 99 -1.54 -7.72 27.06
C ALA A 99 -2.46 -6.90 27.98
N LYS A 100 -3.05 -5.84 27.44
CA LYS A 100 -3.91 -4.92 28.21
C LYS A 100 -5.31 -4.81 27.59
N PRO A 101 -6.07 -5.91 27.46
CA PRO A 101 -7.37 -5.90 26.81
C PRO A 101 -8.38 -5.04 27.58
N ARG A 102 -9.30 -4.45 26.83
CA ARG A 102 -10.43 -3.67 27.34
C ARG A 102 -11.74 -4.25 26.77
N ALA A 103 -12.80 -4.19 27.56
CA ALA A 103 -14.13 -4.57 27.07
C ALA A 103 -14.62 -3.55 26.03
N VAL A 104 -14.36 -2.27 26.27
CA VAL A 104 -14.64 -1.18 25.34
C VAL A 104 -13.34 -0.41 25.09
N VAL A 105 -12.99 -0.24 23.82
CA VAL A 105 -11.92 0.64 23.38
C VAL A 105 -12.54 1.95 22.94
N GLU A 106 -12.31 3.02 23.70
CA GLU A 106 -12.89 4.33 23.41
C GLU A 106 -11.81 5.28 22.88
N CYS A 107 -11.95 5.68 21.60
CA CYS A 107 -10.98 6.49 20.90
C CYS A 107 -11.61 7.75 20.30
N GLY A 108 -11.32 8.89 20.90
CA GLY A 108 -11.64 10.20 20.33
C GLY A 108 -10.59 10.65 19.29
N SER A 109 -10.82 11.81 18.73
CA SER A 109 -9.90 12.43 17.75
C SER A 109 -8.49 12.51 18.33
N TYR A 110 -7.49 12.13 17.53
CA TYR A 110 -6.08 12.03 17.95
C TYR A 110 -5.89 11.17 19.21
N SER A 111 -6.72 10.15 19.39
CA SER A 111 -6.76 9.31 20.59
C SER A 111 -6.97 10.12 21.88
N ASN A 112 -7.90 11.05 21.89
CA ASN A 112 -8.34 11.80 23.08
C ASN A 112 -9.87 11.82 23.16
N PRO A 113 -10.50 11.03 24.07
CA PRO A 113 -9.91 10.13 25.06
C PRO A 113 -9.14 8.95 24.43
N ASN A 114 -8.22 8.36 25.23
CA ASN A 114 -7.41 7.17 24.89
C ASN A 114 -7.68 6.06 25.93
N ASN A 115 -8.86 5.47 25.86
CA ASN A 115 -9.23 4.35 26.74
C ASN A 115 -8.96 3.03 26.03
N GLY A 116 -7.70 2.58 26.03
CA GLY A 116 -7.28 1.34 25.39
C GLY A 116 -6.81 1.47 23.94
N CYS A 117 -6.91 2.63 23.29
CA CYS A 117 -6.54 2.82 21.87
C CYS A 117 -5.08 2.46 21.60
N THR A 118 -4.16 3.03 22.39
CA THR A 118 -2.73 2.73 22.27
C THR A 118 -2.42 1.29 22.69
N ASP A 119 -3.03 0.81 23.77
CA ASP A 119 -2.85 -0.56 24.25
C ASP A 119 -3.23 -1.59 23.19
N GLU A 120 -4.35 -1.40 22.51
CA GLU A 120 -4.83 -2.31 21.45
C GLU A 120 -3.89 -2.32 20.24
N ARG A 121 -3.54 -1.15 19.70
CA ARG A 121 -2.62 -1.05 18.54
C ARG A 121 -1.26 -1.69 18.85
N GLU A 122 -0.71 -1.40 20.03
CA GLU A 122 0.58 -1.93 20.43
C GLU A 122 0.54 -3.45 20.69
N ASP A 123 -0.56 -3.98 21.21
CA ASP A 123 -0.72 -5.42 21.40
C ASP A 123 -0.92 -6.14 20.06
N ALA A 124 -1.64 -5.55 19.12
CA ALA A 124 -1.78 -6.09 17.76
C ALA A 124 -0.43 -6.12 17.01
N LEU A 125 0.34 -5.02 17.09
CA LEU A 125 1.69 -4.97 16.53
C LEU A 125 2.64 -5.95 17.21
N ALA A 126 2.54 -6.12 18.53
CA ALA A 126 3.35 -7.09 19.26
C ALA A 126 3.02 -8.53 18.85
N ALA A 127 1.73 -8.86 18.68
CA ALA A 127 1.33 -10.18 18.19
C ALA A 127 1.93 -10.46 16.81
N TYR A 128 1.88 -9.48 15.88
CA TYR A 128 2.49 -9.62 14.54
C TYR A 128 4.02 -9.75 14.61
N THR A 129 4.68 -8.90 15.40
CA THR A 129 6.13 -8.95 15.62
C THR A 129 6.58 -10.31 16.15
N LEU A 130 5.88 -10.83 17.17
CA LEU A 130 6.18 -12.12 17.77
C LEU A 130 5.90 -13.30 16.82
N SER A 131 4.90 -13.17 15.95
CA SER A 131 4.62 -14.17 14.90
C SER A 131 5.73 -14.22 13.86
N LEU A 132 6.29 -13.08 13.45
CA LEU A 132 7.47 -13.01 12.59
C LEU A 132 8.71 -13.58 13.31
N ALA A 133 8.93 -13.22 14.58
CA ALA A 133 10.02 -13.74 15.39
C ALA A 133 9.94 -15.27 15.52
N TRP A 134 8.76 -15.83 15.76
CA TRP A 134 8.50 -17.28 15.74
C TRP A 134 8.94 -17.89 14.41
N TYR A 135 8.44 -17.35 13.29
CA TYR A 135 8.71 -17.96 11.98
C TYR A 135 10.20 -17.96 11.63
N ILE A 136 10.91 -16.88 11.98
CA ILE A 136 12.34 -16.74 11.68
C ILE A 136 13.20 -17.60 12.62
N THR A 137 12.92 -17.57 13.93
CA THR A 137 13.78 -18.24 14.93
C THR A 137 13.41 -19.70 15.18
N GLN A 138 12.16 -20.09 14.91
CA GLN A 138 11.55 -21.37 15.29
C GLN A 138 11.53 -21.57 16.82
N ASP A 139 11.67 -20.51 17.60
CA ASP A 139 11.54 -20.56 19.05
C ASP A 139 10.06 -20.40 19.46
N SER A 140 9.47 -21.50 19.94
CA SER A 140 8.04 -21.59 20.28
C SER A 140 7.59 -20.59 21.36
N ARG A 141 8.52 -20.01 22.14
CA ARG A 141 8.19 -18.98 23.13
C ARG A 141 7.56 -17.75 22.48
N TYR A 142 8.00 -17.37 21.26
CA TYR A 142 7.43 -16.27 20.51
C TYR A 142 6.01 -16.58 20.01
N ALA A 143 5.77 -17.78 19.47
CA ALA A 143 4.44 -18.21 19.07
C ALA A 143 3.48 -18.24 20.27
N THR A 144 3.91 -18.82 21.38
CA THR A 144 3.12 -18.88 22.62
C THR A 144 2.78 -17.48 23.14
N LYS A 145 3.73 -16.54 23.08
CA LYS A 145 3.47 -15.15 23.49
C LYS A 145 2.50 -14.43 22.58
N ALA A 146 2.61 -14.61 21.25
CA ALA A 146 1.64 -14.06 20.29
C ALA A 146 0.23 -14.59 20.58
N ILE A 147 0.08 -15.90 20.81
CA ILE A 147 -1.20 -16.54 21.16
C ILE A 147 -1.75 -15.94 22.47
N GLN A 148 -0.93 -15.80 23.51
CA GLN A 148 -1.37 -15.21 24.78
C GLN A 148 -1.95 -13.80 24.60
N ILE A 149 -1.36 -12.98 23.75
CA ILE A 149 -1.86 -11.63 23.46
C ILE A 149 -3.18 -11.70 22.70
N MET A 150 -3.25 -12.50 21.64
CA MET A 150 -4.47 -12.66 20.82
C MET A 150 -5.63 -13.27 21.64
N ASP A 151 -5.33 -14.24 22.47
CA ASP A 151 -6.32 -14.88 23.36
C ASP A 151 -6.83 -13.93 24.45
N ALA A 152 -5.96 -13.07 25.01
CA ALA A 152 -6.36 -12.09 26.00
C ALA A 152 -7.37 -11.07 25.41
N TRP A 153 -7.09 -10.54 24.23
CA TRP A 153 -8.00 -9.60 23.57
C TRP A 153 -9.31 -10.26 23.16
N SER A 154 -9.24 -11.43 22.53
CA SER A 154 -10.44 -12.15 22.07
C SER A 154 -11.37 -12.63 23.20
N ALA A 155 -10.86 -12.68 24.41
CA ALA A 155 -11.67 -13.04 25.60
C ALA A 155 -12.40 -11.84 26.22
N VAL A 156 -12.01 -10.59 25.88
CA VAL A 156 -12.43 -9.41 26.65
C VAL A 156 -13.12 -8.35 25.81
N ILE A 157 -12.62 -8.04 24.60
CA ILE A 157 -13.12 -6.91 23.81
C ILE A 157 -14.55 -7.19 23.30
N GLN A 158 -15.40 -6.17 23.40
CA GLN A 158 -16.81 -6.23 23.02
C GLN A 158 -17.18 -5.11 22.04
N ASP A 159 -16.50 -3.94 22.12
CA ASP A 159 -16.92 -2.77 21.34
C ASP A 159 -15.77 -1.75 21.16
N HIS A 160 -15.91 -0.93 20.09
CA HIS A 160 -15.12 0.27 19.84
C HIS A 160 -16.06 1.47 19.83
N THR A 161 -15.69 2.54 20.49
CA THR A 161 -16.57 3.71 20.64
C THR A 161 -15.84 5.03 20.39
N ASN A 162 -16.62 6.11 20.26
CA ASN A 162 -16.19 7.48 20.03
C ASN A 162 -15.78 7.78 18.56
N SER A 163 -15.47 9.03 18.27
CA SER A 163 -15.33 9.58 16.91
C SER A 163 -14.25 8.91 16.04
N ASN A 164 -13.24 8.29 16.64
CA ASN A 164 -12.15 7.62 15.93
C ASN A 164 -12.29 6.07 15.95
N ALA A 165 -13.39 5.53 16.45
CA ALA A 165 -13.61 4.09 16.56
C ALA A 165 -13.36 3.34 15.24
N PRO A 166 -13.93 3.74 14.08
CA PRO A 166 -13.70 3.01 12.83
C PRO A 166 -12.23 2.98 12.39
N LEU A 167 -11.50 4.08 12.57
CA LEU A 167 -10.09 4.15 12.19
C LEU A 167 -9.19 3.37 13.15
N GLN A 168 -9.47 3.42 14.46
CA GLN A 168 -8.81 2.61 15.48
C GLN A 168 -8.98 1.12 15.20
N THR A 169 -10.22 0.71 14.94
CA THR A 169 -10.59 -0.66 14.57
C THR A 169 -9.87 -1.12 13.31
N ALA A 170 -9.73 -0.22 12.32
CA ALA A 170 -9.01 -0.52 11.08
C ALA A 170 -7.51 -0.76 11.34
N TRP A 171 -6.83 0.08 12.11
CA TRP A 171 -5.40 -0.07 12.37
C TRP A 171 -5.06 -1.34 13.17
N ALA A 172 -5.80 -1.61 14.25
CA ALA A 172 -5.62 -2.85 14.99
C ALA A 172 -6.06 -4.07 14.16
N GLY A 173 -7.22 -3.95 13.46
CA GLY A 173 -7.79 -4.97 12.59
C GLY A 173 -6.93 -5.32 11.38
N SER A 174 -6.02 -4.47 10.93
CA SER A 174 -5.01 -4.81 9.91
C SER A 174 -3.90 -5.70 10.49
N SER A 175 -3.48 -5.46 11.73
CA SER A 175 -2.36 -6.17 12.35
C SER A 175 -2.76 -7.55 12.90
N TRP A 176 -3.95 -7.68 13.46
CA TRP A 176 -4.44 -8.94 14.04
C TRP A 176 -4.44 -10.13 13.06
N PRO A 177 -5.04 -10.05 11.84
CA PRO A 177 -5.05 -11.18 10.92
C PRO A 177 -3.66 -11.51 10.38
N ARG A 178 -2.73 -10.55 10.25
CA ARG A 178 -1.33 -10.83 9.89
C ARG A 178 -0.66 -11.74 10.90
N ALA A 179 -0.85 -11.44 12.19
CA ALA A 179 -0.32 -12.28 13.28
C ALA A 179 -0.96 -13.66 13.29
N ALA A 180 -2.30 -13.68 13.23
CA ALA A 180 -3.10 -14.88 13.34
C ALA A 180 -2.86 -15.87 12.20
N GLU A 181 -2.71 -15.39 10.96
CA GLU A 181 -2.40 -16.19 9.78
C GLU A 181 -1.05 -16.91 9.93
N ILE A 182 -0.01 -16.18 10.34
CA ILE A 182 1.30 -16.80 10.54
C ILE A 182 1.20 -17.91 11.61
N ILE A 183 0.62 -17.62 12.76
CA ILE A 183 0.52 -18.61 13.86
C ILE A 183 -0.35 -19.79 13.47
N ARG A 184 -1.56 -19.56 12.98
CA ARG A 184 -2.53 -20.61 12.66
C ARG A 184 -1.98 -21.64 11.67
N TYR A 185 -1.22 -21.18 10.69
CA TYR A 185 -0.76 -22.03 9.60
C TYR A 185 0.71 -22.48 9.70
N THR A 186 1.43 -22.07 10.75
CA THR A 186 2.84 -22.44 10.94
C THR A 186 3.17 -22.98 12.32
N TYR A 187 2.23 -22.93 13.27
CA TYR A 187 2.41 -23.40 14.65
C TYR A 187 1.21 -24.22 15.11
N THR A 188 1.44 -25.40 15.66
CA THR A 188 0.36 -26.33 16.06
C THR A 188 -0.17 -26.14 17.48
N GLY A 189 0.43 -25.21 18.26
CA GLY A 189 0.08 -25.03 19.66
C GLY A 189 -1.08 -24.07 19.94
N TRP A 190 -1.77 -23.54 18.91
CA TRP A 190 -2.97 -22.71 19.10
C TRP A 190 -4.23 -23.57 19.01
N SER A 191 -5.00 -23.63 20.08
CA SER A 191 -6.17 -24.52 20.13
C SER A 191 -7.29 -24.08 19.19
N SER A 192 -8.03 -25.02 18.64
CA SER A 192 -9.17 -24.73 17.77
C SER A 192 -10.24 -23.85 18.46
N ALA A 193 -10.46 -24.04 19.76
CA ALA A 193 -11.37 -23.21 20.54
C ALA A 193 -10.89 -21.74 20.63
N SER A 194 -9.58 -21.52 20.84
CA SER A 194 -9.00 -20.18 20.84
C SER A 194 -9.06 -19.54 19.45
N ILE A 195 -8.75 -20.28 18.39
CA ILE A 195 -8.86 -19.80 17.00
C ILE A 195 -10.30 -19.37 16.70
N THR A 196 -11.28 -20.18 17.11
CA THR A 196 -12.70 -19.84 16.92
C THR A 196 -13.09 -18.58 17.69
N ARG A 197 -12.68 -18.45 18.95
CA ARG A 197 -12.95 -17.26 19.78
C ARG A 197 -12.33 -16.00 19.13
N PHE A 198 -11.08 -16.09 18.68
CA PHE A 198 -10.40 -15.01 18.00
C PHE A 198 -11.10 -14.61 16.69
N GLY A 199 -11.52 -15.59 15.90
CA GLY A 199 -12.34 -15.36 14.70
C GLY A 199 -13.67 -14.68 15.02
N ASN A 200 -14.34 -15.07 16.10
CA ASN A 200 -15.59 -14.43 16.54
C ASN A 200 -15.37 -12.97 16.98
N MET A 201 -14.25 -12.66 17.62
CA MET A 201 -13.84 -11.28 17.91
C MET A 201 -13.76 -10.46 16.61
N LEU A 202 -13.02 -10.94 15.62
CA LEU A 202 -12.86 -10.24 14.33
C LEU A 202 -14.21 -10.08 13.62
N ARG A 203 -15.04 -11.11 13.62
CA ARG A 203 -16.34 -11.10 12.93
C ARG A 203 -17.37 -10.18 13.60
N ASN A 204 -17.45 -10.20 14.93
CA ASN A 204 -18.55 -9.59 15.65
C ASN A 204 -18.22 -8.23 16.25
N VAL A 205 -16.91 -7.90 16.43
CA VAL A 205 -16.48 -6.63 17.03
C VAL A 205 -15.82 -5.73 15.98
N TYR A 206 -14.92 -6.29 15.13
CA TYR A 206 -14.19 -5.47 14.16
C TYR A 206 -14.95 -5.22 12.87
N LEU A 207 -15.46 -6.27 12.20
CA LEU A 207 -16.12 -6.11 10.91
C LEU A 207 -17.32 -5.15 10.93
N PRO A 208 -18.21 -5.14 11.94
CA PRO A 208 -19.32 -4.19 11.96
C PRO A 208 -18.90 -2.72 11.89
N GLU A 209 -17.77 -2.37 12.53
CA GLU A 209 -17.24 -1.00 12.54
C GLU A 209 -16.67 -0.57 11.18
N ILE A 210 -16.09 -1.50 10.40
CA ILE A 210 -15.24 -1.14 9.26
C ILE A 210 -15.81 -1.53 7.89
N ILE A 211 -16.61 -2.60 7.79
CA ILE A 211 -17.01 -3.17 6.48
C ILE A 211 -17.86 -2.21 5.61
N ASN A 212 -18.53 -1.28 6.24
CA ASN A 212 -19.34 -0.28 5.52
C ASN A 212 -18.49 0.85 4.91
N GLY A 213 -17.24 1.02 5.34
CA GLY A 213 -16.40 2.14 4.97
C GLY A 213 -16.91 3.46 5.57
N ASN A 214 -16.36 4.57 5.10
CA ASN A 214 -16.77 5.92 5.47
C ASN A 214 -16.58 6.87 4.28
N THR A 215 -17.65 7.09 3.53
CA THR A 215 -17.65 7.80 2.24
C THR A 215 -17.12 9.24 2.35
N TYR A 216 -17.48 9.98 3.40
CA TYR A 216 -17.12 11.40 3.54
C TYR A 216 -15.86 11.66 4.36
N SER A 217 -15.25 10.64 4.95
CA SER A 217 -13.94 10.76 5.60
C SER A 217 -12.84 10.99 4.58
N ASN A 218 -11.68 11.46 5.06
CA ASN A 218 -10.46 11.43 4.27
C ASN A 218 -10.13 10.00 3.80
N GLY A 219 -9.54 9.89 2.62
CA GLY A 219 -9.41 8.59 1.92
C GLY A 219 -8.63 7.53 2.68
N ASN A 220 -7.64 7.92 3.50
CA ASN A 220 -6.89 6.97 4.32
C ASN A 220 -7.79 6.14 5.27
N TRP A 221 -8.89 6.72 5.77
CA TRP A 221 -9.83 6.02 6.65
C TRP A 221 -10.43 4.80 5.97
N GLU A 222 -11.14 5.02 4.85
CA GLU A 222 -11.82 3.92 4.15
C GLU A 222 -10.82 2.91 3.57
N LEU A 223 -9.65 3.37 3.09
CA LEU A 223 -8.59 2.47 2.61
C LEU A 223 -8.07 1.57 3.73
N SER A 224 -7.81 2.10 4.93
CA SER A 224 -7.41 1.31 6.10
C SER A 224 -8.52 0.35 6.57
N MET A 225 -9.79 0.80 6.53
CA MET A 225 -10.95 -0.04 6.86
C MET A 225 -11.07 -1.23 5.88
N MET A 226 -10.83 -0.99 4.59
CA MET A 226 -10.88 -2.07 3.59
C MET A 226 -9.67 -3.00 3.68
N GLU A 227 -8.50 -2.49 4.00
CA GLU A 227 -7.32 -3.33 4.30
C GLU A 227 -7.61 -4.31 5.44
N ALA A 228 -8.12 -3.80 6.57
CA ALA A 228 -8.49 -4.63 7.71
C ALA A 228 -9.59 -5.64 7.35
N SER A 229 -10.64 -5.20 6.66
CA SER A 229 -11.75 -6.07 6.25
C SER A 229 -11.30 -7.21 5.33
N ILE A 230 -10.40 -6.94 4.38
CA ILE A 230 -9.82 -7.94 3.48
C ILE A 230 -8.95 -8.93 4.27
N GLY A 231 -8.05 -8.44 5.14
CA GLY A 231 -7.22 -9.33 5.96
C GLY A 231 -8.05 -10.21 6.91
N ILE A 232 -9.06 -9.63 7.55
CA ILE A 232 -10.00 -10.37 8.41
C ILE A 232 -10.77 -11.43 7.62
N SER A 233 -11.25 -11.09 6.42
CA SER A 233 -12.02 -12.04 5.59
C SER A 233 -11.18 -13.22 5.13
N VAL A 234 -9.90 -13.03 4.84
CA VAL A 234 -8.96 -14.11 4.54
C VAL A 234 -8.82 -15.05 5.74
N PHE A 235 -8.56 -14.51 6.94
CA PHE A 235 -8.44 -15.33 8.16
C PHE A 235 -9.74 -16.11 8.49
N LEU A 236 -10.91 -15.49 8.26
CA LEU A 236 -12.23 -16.08 8.50
C LEU A 236 -12.71 -16.98 7.36
N GLU A 237 -12.00 -17.03 6.24
CA GLU A 237 -12.42 -17.70 5.00
C GLU A 237 -13.80 -17.23 4.49
N ASP A 238 -14.08 -15.91 4.65
CA ASP A 238 -15.35 -15.29 4.33
C ASP A 238 -15.28 -14.55 2.99
N ARG A 239 -15.65 -15.24 1.93
CA ARG A 239 -15.63 -14.71 0.56
C ARG A 239 -16.57 -13.52 0.38
N THR A 240 -17.73 -13.53 1.01
CA THR A 240 -18.71 -12.45 0.88
C THR A 240 -18.17 -11.14 1.43
N VAL A 241 -17.54 -11.19 2.59
CA VAL A 241 -16.86 -10.01 3.20
C VAL A 241 -15.69 -9.56 2.34
N TYR A 242 -14.88 -10.49 1.85
CA TYR A 242 -13.73 -10.21 0.98
C TYR A 242 -14.16 -9.45 -0.29
N ASP A 243 -15.13 -9.98 -1.03
CA ASP A 243 -15.58 -9.40 -2.30
C ASP A 243 -16.21 -8.01 -2.07
N ARG A 244 -16.97 -7.85 -0.98
CA ARG A 244 -17.54 -6.55 -0.60
C ARG A 244 -16.49 -5.52 -0.26
N ALA A 245 -15.49 -5.89 0.53
CA ALA A 245 -14.39 -5.00 0.92
C ALA A 245 -13.55 -4.62 -0.31
N LEU A 246 -13.26 -5.58 -1.19
CA LEU A 246 -12.49 -5.35 -2.41
C LEU A 246 -13.21 -4.41 -3.38
N ALA A 247 -14.54 -4.56 -3.54
CA ALA A 247 -15.33 -3.65 -4.37
C ALA A 247 -15.28 -2.20 -3.85
N LYS A 248 -15.39 -2.01 -2.53
CA LYS A 248 -15.25 -0.69 -1.90
C LYS A 248 -13.84 -0.12 -2.05
N PHE A 249 -12.82 -0.94 -1.85
CA PHE A 249 -11.43 -0.56 -2.04
C PHE A 249 -11.20 -0.03 -3.47
N ARG A 250 -11.61 -0.80 -4.50
CA ARG A 250 -11.47 -0.39 -5.91
C ARG A 250 -12.19 0.92 -6.21
N ALA A 251 -13.37 1.12 -5.64
CA ALA A 251 -14.11 2.37 -5.81
C ALA A 251 -13.43 3.56 -5.12
N ARG A 252 -12.72 3.30 -4.00
CA ARG A 252 -12.06 4.37 -3.23
C ARG A 252 -10.73 4.82 -3.82
N VAL A 253 -9.95 3.93 -4.40
CA VAL A 253 -8.61 4.24 -4.91
C VAL A 253 -8.58 5.44 -5.87
N PRO A 254 -9.42 5.53 -6.93
CA PRO A 254 -9.42 6.69 -7.83
C PRO A 254 -9.94 8.00 -7.20
N ALA A 255 -10.64 7.93 -6.07
CA ALA A 255 -11.03 9.11 -5.30
C ALA A 255 -9.93 9.54 -4.29
N PHE A 256 -8.89 8.75 -4.14
CA PHE A 256 -7.74 9.04 -3.27
C PHE A 256 -6.45 9.33 -4.03
N LEU A 257 -6.17 8.61 -5.11
CA LEU A 257 -4.99 8.80 -5.97
C LEU A 257 -5.45 9.22 -7.38
N TYR A 258 -5.05 10.40 -7.80
CA TYR A 258 -5.37 10.93 -9.12
C TYR A 258 -4.33 10.54 -10.18
N ILE A 259 -4.82 10.24 -11.37
CA ILE A 259 -4.04 10.22 -12.63
C ILE A 259 -4.85 10.94 -13.72
N THR A 260 -4.15 11.55 -14.67
CA THR A 260 -4.77 12.38 -15.71
C THR A 260 -5.73 11.62 -16.62
N SER A 261 -5.60 10.31 -16.71
CA SER A 261 -6.56 9.44 -17.42
C SER A 261 -7.96 9.37 -16.76
N ASP A 262 -8.11 9.81 -15.51
CA ASP A 262 -9.42 9.91 -14.84
C ASP A 262 -10.28 11.07 -15.37
N GLY A 263 -9.67 12.05 -16.03
CA GLY A 263 -10.29 13.27 -16.51
C GLY A 263 -9.59 14.54 -16.01
N ALA A 264 -10.23 15.68 -16.14
CA ALA A 264 -9.65 16.99 -15.81
C ALA A 264 -9.46 17.24 -14.31
N PHE A 265 -10.05 16.44 -13.44
CA PHE A 265 -9.94 16.48 -12.00
C PHE A 265 -10.28 15.11 -11.39
N PRO A 266 -9.90 14.84 -10.12
CA PRO A 266 -10.16 13.57 -9.44
C PRO A 266 -11.64 13.24 -9.34
N LYS A 267 -11.96 11.96 -9.21
CA LYS A 267 -13.30 11.50 -8.88
C LYS A 267 -13.59 11.76 -7.40
N GLY A 268 -14.85 12.08 -7.08
CA GLY A 268 -15.33 12.04 -5.69
C GLY A 268 -15.48 10.60 -5.19
N PRO A 269 -15.59 10.41 -3.86
CA PRO A 269 -15.83 9.09 -3.29
C PRO A 269 -17.13 8.49 -3.81
N ALA A 270 -17.12 7.20 -4.11
CA ALA A 270 -18.31 6.50 -4.62
C ALA A 270 -19.47 6.60 -3.62
N GLY A 271 -20.63 7.00 -4.11
CA GLY A 271 -21.84 7.23 -3.30
C GLY A 271 -21.85 8.57 -2.54
N SER A 272 -20.87 9.46 -2.80
CA SER A 272 -20.93 10.85 -2.32
C SER A 272 -21.64 11.78 -3.30
N THR A 273 -21.90 13.01 -2.84
CA THR A 273 -22.39 14.13 -3.66
C THR A 273 -21.26 15.01 -4.16
N ILE A 274 -19.99 14.60 -3.99
CA ILE A 274 -18.79 15.35 -4.38
C ILE A 274 -18.51 15.04 -5.84
N ASP A 275 -19.02 15.83 -6.78
CA ASP A 275 -18.94 15.56 -8.22
C ASP A 275 -18.51 16.77 -9.06
N THR A 276 -18.59 17.98 -8.52
CA THR A 276 -18.09 19.18 -9.20
C THR A 276 -16.63 19.44 -8.89
N ARG A 277 -15.91 20.11 -9.81
CA ARG A 277 -14.51 20.51 -9.60
C ARG A 277 -14.31 21.30 -8.29
N ALA A 278 -15.25 22.16 -7.93
CA ALA A 278 -15.16 22.99 -6.71
C ALA A 278 -15.29 22.13 -5.44
N GLU A 279 -16.22 21.20 -5.40
CA GLU A 279 -16.42 20.26 -4.29
C GLU A 279 -15.21 19.33 -4.15
N VAL A 280 -14.71 18.78 -5.27
CA VAL A 280 -13.51 17.95 -5.29
C VAL A 280 -12.30 18.76 -4.77
N ALA A 281 -12.09 19.99 -5.23
CA ALA A 281 -11.00 20.82 -4.74
C ALA A 281 -11.11 21.06 -3.22
N SER A 282 -12.32 21.33 -2.71
CA SER A 282 -12.57 21.45 -1.27
C SER A 282 -12.25 20.16 -0.52
N TYR A 283 -12.71 19.02 -1.01
CA TYR A 283 -12.44 17.72 -0.42
C TYR A 283 -10.94 17.35 -0.48
N TRP A 284 -10.22 17.82 -1.52
CA TRP A 284 -8.77 17.65 -1.70
C TRP A 284 -7.96 18.75 -0.99
N GLN A 285 -8.43 19.25 0.14
CA GLN A 285 -7.74 20.21 1.01
C GLN A 285 -7.38 21.54 0.30
N GLY A 286 -8.22 21.98 -0.64
CA GLY A 286 -8.02 23.20 -1.41
C GLY A 286 -7.15 23.05 -2.66
N GLN A 287 -6.64 21.87 -2.96
CA GLN A 287 -5.85 21.61 -4.18
C GLN A 287 -6.75 21.63 -5.41
N ASN A 288 -6.43 22.49 -6.40
CA ASN A 288 -7.21 22.67 -7.62
C ASN A 288 -6.41 22.49 -8.93
N THR A 289 -5.12 22.29 -8.83
CA THR A 289 -4.24 21.86 -9.93
C THR A 289 -3.87 20.41 -9.73
N PHE A 290 -4.28 19.54 -10.65
CA PHE A 290 -4.14 18.10 -10.47
C PHE A 290 -3.12 17.53 -11.45
N VAL A 291 -2.19 16.72 -10.93
CA VAL A 291 -1.16 15.99 -11.68
C VAL A 291 -1.11 14.55 -11.21
N ASP A 292 -0.56 13.67 -12.06
CA ASP A 292 -0.43 12.24 -11.74
C ASP A 292 0.26 12.02 -10.39
N GLY A 293 -0.35 11.19 -9.57
CA GLY A 293 0.17 10.79 -8.28
C GLY A 293 -0.21 11.68 -7.09
N LEU A 294 -0.96 12.77 -7.29
CA LEU A 294 -1.52 13.48 -6.16
C LEU A 294 -2.48 12.58 -5.38
N SER A 295 -2.46 12.67 -4.06
CA SER A 295 -3.46 12.06 -3.18
C SER A 295 -4.42 13.12 -2.64
N GLN A 296 -5.60 12.68 -2.26
CA GLN A 296 -6.61 13.54 -1.63
C GLN A 296 -6.08 14.25 -0.38
N GLU A 297 -5.09 13.67 0.29
CA GLU A 297 -4.50 14.21 1.52
C GLU A 297 -3.11 14.83 1.33
N THR A 298 -2.62 14.97 0.11
CA THR A 298 -1.31 15.59 -0.16
C THR A 298 -1.15 16.94 0.52
N CYS A 299 -2.19 17.77 0.47
CA CYS A 299 -2.17 19.11 1.06
C CYS A 299 -2.60 19.16 2.54
N ARG A 300 -3.06 18.05 3.09
CA ARG A 300 -3.24 17.87 4.52
C ARG A 300 -1.89 17.65 5.20
N ASP A 301 -1.27 16.54 4.95
CA ASP A 301 0.09 16.16 5.35
C ASP A 301 0.51 14.81 4.75
N PHE A 302 1.80 14.54 4.76
CA PHE A 302 2.35 13.28 4.25
C PHE A 302 2.21 12.11 5.21
N VAL A 303 1.93 12.34 6.49
CA VAL A 303 1.65 11.26 7.46
C VAL A 303 0.37 10.54 7.06
N HIS A 304 -0.72 11.28 6.85
CA HIS A 304 -2.01 10.72 6.45
C HIS A 304 -2.02 10.20 5.01
N THR A 305 -1.32 10.91 4.10
CA THR A 305 -1.07 10.39 2.75
C THR A 305 -0.38 9.03 2.81
N GLY A 306 0.63 8.88 3.67
CA GLY A 306 1.34 7.62 3.86
C GLY A 306 0.45 6.48 4.35
N TYR A 307 -0.53 6.76 5.22
CA TYR A 307 -1.50 5.74 5.65
C TYR A 307 -2.31 5.19 4.48
N GLY A 308 -2.80 6.05 3.60
CA GLY A 308 -3.53 5.62 2.42
C GLY A 308 -2.65 4.86 1.41
N LEU A 309 -1.42 5.32 1.18
CA LEU A 309 -0.46 4.65 0.28
C LEU A 309 -0.10 3.24 0.78
N SER A 310 0.16 3.09 2.09
CA SER A 310 0.45 1.77 2.66
C SER A 310 -0.77 0.86 2.60
N ALA A 311 -1.97 1.34 2.94
CA ALA A 311 -3.18 0.54 2.84
C ALA A 311 -3.43 0.02 1.41
N ILE A 312 -3.19 0.86 0.38
CA ILE A 312 -3.31 0.43 -1.02
C ILE A 312 -2.28 -0.67 -1.35
N ALA A 313 -1.02 -0.48 -0.95
CA ALA A 313 0.02 -1.47 -1.22
C ALA A 313 -0.23 -2.80 -0.47
N HIS A 314 -0.71 -2.74 0.78
CA HIS A 314 -1.03 -3.91 1.60
C HIS A 314 -2.22 -4.71 1.04
N VAL A 315 -3.26 -4.02 0.56
CA VAL A 315 -4.38 -4.70 -0.10
C VAL A 315 -3.91 -5.37 -1.39
N ALA A 316 -3.13 -4.66 -2.22
CA ALA A 316 -2.60 -5.23 -3.46
C ALA A 316 -1.74 -6.47 -3.19
N GLU A 317 -0.91 -6.45 -2.14
CA GLU A 317 -0.08 -7.58 -1.75
C GLU A 317 -0.92 -8.75 -1.22
N THR A 318 -1.86 -8.49 -0.33
CA THR A 318 -2.78 -9.51 0.19
C THR A 318 -3.59 -10.16 -0.93
N THR A 319 -4.18 -9.38 -1.82
CA THR A 319 -4.98 -9.92 -2.94
C THR A 319 -4.14 -10.71 -3.93
N ARG A 320 -2.88 -10.31 -4.17
CA ARG A 320 -1.93 -11.08 -4.98
C ARG A 320 -1.68 -12.47 -4.37
N HIS A 321 -1.48 -12.56 -3.06
CA HIS A 321 -1.34 -13.85 -2.37
C HIS A 321 -2.60 -14.70 -2.49
N GLN A 322 -3.75 -14.06 -2.62
CA GLN A 322 -5.03 -14.73 -2.85
C GLN A 322 -5.29 -15.06 -4.34
N GLY A 323 -4.28 -14.93 -5.22
CA GLY A 323 -4.42 -15.23 -6.64
C GLY A 323 -5.18 -14.15 -7.44
N GLN A 324 -5.45 -13.01 -6.84
CA GLN A 324 -6.13 -11.87 -7.47
C GLN A 324 -5.18 -10.67 -7.49
N ASP A 325 -4.27 -10.66 -8.46
CA ASP A 325 -3.23 -9.63 -8.57
C ASP A 325 -3.82 -8.29 -9.02
N LEU A 326 -3.83 -7.30 -8.11
CA LEU A 326 -4.27 -5.94 -8.40
C LEU A 326 -3.15 -5.02 -8.89
N TYR A 327 -1.90 -5.42 -8.85
CA TYR A 327 -0.81 -4.54 -9.27
C TYR A 327 -0.92 -4.06 -10.71
N PRO A 328 -1.33 -4.87 -11.71
CA PRO A 328 -1.56 -4.37 -13.06
C PRO A 328 -2.61 -3.26 -13.14
N GLU A 329 -3.65 -3.31 -12.30
CA GLU A 329 -4.70 -2.30 -12.20
C GLU A 329 -4.21 -1.02 -11.49
N LEU A 330 -3.36 -1.18 -10.48
CA LEU A 330 -2.93 -0.10 -9.58
C LEU A 330 -1.59 0.53 -9.95
N GLN A 331 -0.80 -0.09 -10.83
CA GLN A 331 0.60 0.26 -11.06
C GLN A 331 0.81 1.74 -11.39
N ASP A 332 0.00 2.30 -12.30
CA ASP A 332 0.17 3.69 -12.71
C ASP A 332 -0.12 4.68 -11.57
N ARG A 333 -1.22 4.45 -10.84
CA ARG A 333 -1.57 5.30 -9.69
C ARG A 333 -0.53 5.21 -8.60
N LEU A 334 -0.17 3.99 -8.24
CA LEU A 334 0.72 3.74 -7.10
C LEU A 334 2.15 4.21 -7.39
N ARG A 335 2.70 3.94 -8.61
CA ARG A 335 4.05 4.41 -8.97
C ARG A 335 4.15 5.93 -9.00
N HIS A 336 3.13 6.61 -9.56
CA HIS A 336 3.12 8.07 -9.60
C HIS A 336 2.97 8.66 -8.20
N ALA A 337 2.07 8.12 -7.38
CA ALA A 337 1.85 8.61 -6.03
C ALA A 337 3.08 8.40 -5.13
N LEU A 338 3.66 7.21 -5.11
CA LEU A 338 4.91 6.94 -4.39
C LEU A 338 6.04 7.85 -4.89
N GLY A 339 6.17 8.02 -6.22
CA GLY A 339 7.21 8.85 -6.83
C GLY A 339 7.09 10.33 -6.46
N LEU A 340 5.88 10.90 -6.53
CA LEU A 340 5.60 12.30 -6.22
C LEU A 340 5.87 12.61 -4.73
N HIS A 341 5.31 11.80 -3.83
CA HIS A 341 5.47 12.03 -2.40
C HIS A 341 6.91 11.78 -1.93
N SER A 342 7.59 10.76 -2.48
CA SER A 342 9.02 10.54 -2.21
C SER A 342 9.88 11.71 -2.68
N LYS A 343 9.62 12.26 -3.87
CA LYS A 343 10.33 13.42 -4.42
C LYS A 343 10.31 14.60 -3.45
N TYR A 344 9.15 14.99 -2.98
CA TYR A 344 9.02 16.13 -2.05
C TYR A 344 9.46 15.79 -0.63
N GLN A 345 9.28 14.56 -0.18
CA GLN A 345 9.83 14.10 1.11
C GLN A 345 11.36 14.20 1.13
N LEU A 346 12.03 13.92 0.01
CA LEU A 346 13.49 14.03 -0.17
C LEU A 346 14.02 15.46 -0.23
N GLY A 347 13.14 16.47 -0.33
CA GLY A 347 13.53 17.87 -0.25
C GLY A 347 13.50 18.64 -1.56
N GLU A 348 12.89 18.10 -2.62
CA GLU A 348 12.65 18.84 -3.85
C GLU A 348 11.86 20.12 -3.57
N ALA A 349 12.12 21.18 -4.36
CA ALA A 349 11.45 22.46 -4.24
C ALA A 349 9.94 22.32 -4.53
N ILE A 350 9.12 22.89 -3.65
CA ILE A 350 7.66 22.80 -3.75
C ILE A 350 7.18 23.94 -4.66
N PRO A 351 6.55 23.62 -5.81
CA PRO A 351 6.02 24.66 -6.69
C PRO A 351 4.81 25.35 -6.08
N SER A 352 4.56 26.60 -6.42
CA SER A 352 3.48 27.41 -5.85
C SER A 352 2.07 26.84 -6.08
N TRP A 353 1.88 26.08 -7.16
CA TRP A 353 0.59 25.45 -7.46
C TRP A 353 0.28 24.23 -6.54
N LEU A 354 1.29 23.66 -5.91
CA LEU A 354 1.13 22.50 -5.03
C LEU A 354 0.91 22.97 -3.60
N CYS A 355 -0.30 22.81 -3.11
CA CYS A 355 -0.70 23.19 -1.74
C CYS A 355 -0.29 24.62 -1.35
N GLY A 356 -0.36 25.56 -2.31
CA GLY A 356 0.06 26.96 -2.08
C GLY A 356 1.56 27.14 -1.84
N GLY A 357 2.39 26.19 -2.27
CA GLY A 357 3.84 26.22 -2.11
C GLY A 357 4.34 25.65 -0.77
N THR A 358 3.49 25.01 0.02
CA THR A 358 3.84 24.48 1.34
C THR A 358 3.35 23.05 1.52
N LEU A 359 4.20 22.17 2.05
CA LEU A 359 3.85 20.77 2.37
C LEU A 359 4.29 20.42 3.79
N THR A 360 3.40 19.76 4.54
CA THR A 360 3.74 19.11 5.80
C THR A 360 4.27 17.71 5.52
N LYS A 361 5.59 17.52 5.69
CA LYS A 361 6.27 16.24 5.46
C LYS A 361 6.00 15.22 6.57
N GLY A 362 6.52 14.01 6.40
CA GLY A 362 6.39 12.94 7.40
C GLY A 362 5.81 11.66 6.81
N LEU A 363 6.21 11.30 5.57
CA LEU A 363 5.66 10.17 4.84
C LEU A 363 5.73 8.84 5.61
N GLY A 364 6.73 8.69 6.48
CA GLY A 364 6.90 7.48 7.27
C GLY A 364 7.48 6.30 6.45
N PRO A 365 7.61 5.12 7.08
CA PRO A 365 8.19 3.93 6.46
C PRO A 365 7.13 3.15 5.66
N VAL A 366 6.52 3.78 4.64
CA VAL A 366 5.31 3.28 3.94
C VAL A 366 5.56 2.88 2.49
N THR A 367 6.81 2.97 2.03
CA THR A 367 7.12 2.81 0.60
C THR A 367 7.53 1.41 0.21
N GLU A 368 7.99 0.59 1.16
CA GLU A 368 8.69 -0.67 0.88
C GLU A 368 7.83 -1.69 0.12
N VAL A 369 6.58 -1.92 0.53
CA VAL A 369 5.70 -2.93 -0.10
C VAL A 369 5.40 -2.57 -1.55
N GLY A 370 4.94 -1.33 -1.79
CA GLY A 370 4.67 -0.86 -3.15
C GLY A 370 5.92 -0.76 -4.02
N PHE A 371 7.05 -0.33 -3.46
CA PHE A 371 8.33 -0.29 -4.17
C PHE A 371 8.81 -1.69 -4.56
N ASN A 372 8.77 -2.65 -3.63
CA ASN A 372 9.16 -4.03 -3.94
C ASN A 372 8.30 -4.62 -5.07
N ALA A 373 6.99 -4.43 -5.01
CA ALA A 373 6.09 -4.94 -6.04
C ALA A 373 6.39 -4.33 -7.41
N LEU A 374 6.36 -3.00 -7.49
CA LEU A 374 6.46 -2.31 -8.79
C LEU A 374 7.88 -2.31 -9.34
N ASN A 375 8.91 -2.12 -8.50
CA ASN A 375 10.28 -2.09 -8.96
C ASN A 375 10.92 -3.48 -9.01
N THR A 376 10.97 -4.21 -7.88
CA THR A 376 11.71 -5.49 -7.82
C THR A 376 11.05 -6.57 -8.66
N ARG A 377 9.70 -6.72 -8.57
CA ARG A 377 9.00 -7.80 -9.27
C ARG A 377 8.57 -7.43 -10.70
N MET A 378 8.09 -6.19 -10.89
CA MET A 378 7.57 -5.74 -12.20
C MET A 378 8.59 -4.99 -13.05
N GLY A 379 9.79 -4.64 -12.51
CA GLY A 379 10.85 -3.96 -13.26
C GLY A 379 10.56 -2.47 -13.58
N ILE A 380 9.60 -1.84 -12.91
CA ILE A 380 9.23 -0.44 -13.15
C ILE A 380 10.24 0.47 -12.44
N ALA A 381 10.85 1.38 -13.20
CA ALA A 381 11.80 2.35 -12.63
C ALA A 381 11.08 3.37 -11.73
N MET A 382 11.57 3.52 -10.48
CA MET A 382 10.98 4.37 -9.45
C MET A 382 12.06 5.15 -8.67
N THR A 383 12.84 5.98 -9.36
CA THR A 383 14.08 6.61 -8.83
C THR A 383 13.90 7.32 -7.48
N ASN A 384 12.87 8.18 -7.33
CA ASN A 384 12.66 8.90 -6.08
C ASN A 384 12.17 7.97 -4.96
N THR A 385 11.28 7.03 -5.29
CA THR A 385 10.80 6.05 -4.32
C THR A 385 11.93 5.14 -3.86
N GLN A 386 12.75 4.64 -4.78
CA GLN A 386 13.93 3.83 -4.45
C GLN A 386 14.84 4.56 -3.47
N ARG A 387 15.23 5.79 -3.82
CA ARG A 387 16.12 6.60 -2.97
C ARG A 387 15.55 6.79 -1.57
N LEU A 388 14.26 7.13 -1.43
CA LEU A 388 13.63 7.31 -0.13
C LEU A 388 13.55 5.99 0.65
N THR A 389 13.11 4.91 0.00
CA THR A 389 12.98 3.59 0.61
C THR A 389 14.33 3.10 1.15
N GLU A 390 15.39 3.19 0.33
CA GLU A 390 16.73 2.76 0.74
C GLU A 390 17.31 3.62 1.88
N GLN A 391 17.03 4.93 1.89
CA GLN A 391 17.43 5.82 3.00
C GLN A 391 16.70 5.52 4.31
N GLN A 392 15.49 4.98 4.25
CA GLN A 392 14.70 4.63 5.43
C GLN A 392 15.02 3.24 5.97
N ARG A 393 15.72 2.39 5.23
CA ARG A 393 16.09 1.03 5.66
C ARG A 393 17.14 1.05 6.78
N PRO A 394 16.92 0.25 7.87
CA PRO A 394 15.77 -0.59 8.09
C PRO A 394 14.56 0.21 8.56
N ALA A 395 13.45 0.11 7.84
CA ALA A 395 12.20 0.72 8.23
C ALA A 395 11.57 -0.07 9.39
N GLY A 396 11.24 0.62 10.47
CA GLY A 396 10.65 0.06 11.67
C GLY A 396 9.12 -0.02 11.60
N THR A 397 8.44 0.73 12.47
CA THR A 397 6.98 0.81 12.51
C THR A 397 6.50 2.25 12.72
N ASN A 398 5.31 2.56 12.20
CA ASN A 398 4.61 3.81 12.51
C ASN A 398 3.82 3.74 13.84
N ASN A 399 3.93 2.65 14.60
CA ASN A 399 3.19 2.36 15.82
C ASN A 399 1.64 2.30 15.67
N LEU A 400 1.15 2.18 14.44
CA LEU A 400 -0.27 2.01 14.13
C LEU A 400 -0.53 0.65 13.46
N PHE A 401 -0.12 0.49 12.19
CA PHE A 401 -0.37 -0.72 11.41
C PHE A 401 0.72 -1.03 10.37
N VAL A 402 1.62 -0.09 10.10
CA VAL A 402 2.81 -0.31 9.27
C VAL A 402 3.95 -0.81 10.14
N ALA A 403 4.49 -1.97 9.83
CA ALA A 403 5.55 -2.55 10.65
C ALA A 403 6.44 -3.54 9.87
N TRP A 404 7.73 -3.39 10.03
CA TRP A 404 8.79 -4.32 9.63
C TRP A 404 8.87 -4.60 8.12
N GLU A 405 8.46 -3.65 7.29
CA GLU A 405 8.33 -3.87 5.85
C GLU A 405 9.69 -4.07 5.15
N THR A 406 10.76 -3.46 5.63
CA THR A 406 12.11 -3.80 5.15
C THR A 406 12.45 -5.28 5.39
N LEU A 407 12.07 -5.82 6.56
CA LEU A 407 12.29 -7.24 6.84
C LEU A 407 11.48 -8.12 5.89
N THR A 408 10.19 -7.80 5.70
CA THR A 408 9.25 -8.68 5.01
C THR A 408 9.29 -8.53 3.48
N HIS A 409 9.53 -7.32 2.97
CA HIS A 409 9.37 -7.03 1.54
C HIS A 409 10.63 -6.57 0.82
N ALA A 410 11.68 -6.08 1.50
CA ALA A 410 12.86 -5.60 0.77
C ALA A 410 13.41 -6.65 -0.19
N ASN A 411 13.43 -6.33 -1.48
CA ASN A 411 13.93 -7.19 -2.55
C ASN A 411 13.41 -8.65 -2.47
N ASN A 412 12.19 -8.84 -2.00
CA ASN A 412 11.55 -10.15 -1.91
C ASN A 412 10.92 -10.50 -3.26
N PRO A 413 11.37 -11.54 -3.95
CA PRO A 413 10.90 -11.88 -5.29
C PRO A 413 9.54 -12.58 -5.31
N ASN A 414 9.06 -13.03 -4.13
CA ASN A 414 7.85 -13.86 -4.01
C ASN A 414 6.57 -13.04 -3.87
#